data_7bf099753769a1dbedf014cd5fb8f010
#
_entry.id   7bf099753769a1dbedf014cd5fb8f010
#
_cell.length_a   1.000
_cell.length_b   1.000
_cell.length_c   1.000
_cell.angle_alpha   90.00
_cell.angle_beta   90.00
_cell.angle_gamma   90.00
#
_symmetry.space_group_name_H-M   'P 1'
#
loop_
_entity.id
_entity.type
_entity.pdbx_description
1 polymer ?
#
loop_
_entity_poly.entity_id
_entity_poly.type
_entity_poly.pdbx_seq_one_letter_code
_entity_poly.pdbx_strand_id
1 'polypeptide(L)'
;MASFDQKLRTLYLMEILLERTDDEHMLNASELCTILDQEYGISTDRRTIYTEMEILDKFGLDIQQKKGKCPGYYIGARDFELPELKLLVDAVQYSKFITEKKSKELIQKLEKLCCKTDAEMLSRYVFIVNRPKTENETVYYNVDYIHTAIYENNQIKFHYAEWTVKKELKFKKNGAFYVASPWALTWDDENYYLVAYDAAAGIIKHYRVDKMRDTEIMEADRTGEESFKNFDLAAFAKKTFGMFGGVDAEVTLECRNELAGVVIDRFGHDVWMCPHGEDHFRARVPVAVSSQFFGWITGIGSGMRIVGPEDVRQQYKEYLQNAIQNYMD
;
A
#
# COMPACT_ATOMS: atom_id res chain seq x y z
N MET A 1 -37.02 16.01 -28.04
CA MET A 1 -35.61 15.77 -28.45
C MET A 1 -34.69 16.92 -28.04
N ALA A 2 -34.97 18.19 -28.34
CA ALA A 2 -34.06 19.30 -27.98
C ALA A 2 -33.63 19.40 -26.50
N SER A 3 -34.50 19.03 -25.55
CA SER A 3 -34.15 19.06 -24.10
C SER A 3 -33.19 17.94 -23.64
N PHE A 4 -33.14 16.82 -24.35
CA PHE A 4 -32.28 15.68 -24.00
C PHE A 4 -30.83 15.92 -24.49
N ASP A 5 -30.71 16.31 -25.76
CA ASP A 5 -29.41 16.64 -26.37
C ASP A 5 -28.72 17.81 -25.66
N GLN A 6 -29.50 18.75 -25.14
CA GLN A 6 -29.00 19.89 -24.38
C GLN A 6 -28.35 19.48 -23.05
N LYS A 7 -28.93 18.51 -22.33
CA LYS A 7 -28.35 17.99 -21.08
C LYS A 7 -27.09 17.16 -21.35
N LEU A 8 -27.13 16.34 -22.40
CA LEU A 8 -25.95 15.53 -22.78
C LEU A 8 -24.78 16.40 -23.25
N ARG A 9 -25.08 17.53 -23.93
CA ARG A 9 -24.03 18.45 -24.38
C ARG A 9 -23.15 18.94 -23.22
N THR A 10 -23.76 19.40 -22.12
CA THR A 10 -23.00 19.84 -20.93
C THR A 10 -22.13 18.74 -20.37
N LEU A 11 -22.63 17.50 -20.28
CA LEU A 11 -21.88 16.34 -19.79
C LEU A 11 -20.72 15.97 -20.71
N TYR A 12 -20.93 15.98 -22.02
CA TYR A 12 -19.85 15.71 -22.97
C TYR A 12 -18.81 16.84 -23.00
N LEU A 13 -19.20 18.10 -22.83
CA LEU A 13 -18.25 19.19 -22.67
C LEU A 13 -17.38 19.02 -21.44
N MET A 14 -17.99 18.61 -20.31
CA MET A 14 -17.25 18.28 -19.10
C MET A 14 -16.24 17.17 -19.36
N GLU A 15 -16.67 16.07 -20.00
CA GLU A 15 -15.81 14.93 -20.32
C GLU A 15 -14.66 15.35 -21.24
N ILE A 16 -14.93 16.10 -22.32
CA ILE A 16 -13.92 16.60 -23.27
C ILE A 16 -12.88 17.47 -22.54
N LEU A 17 -13.32 18.40 -21.69
CA LEU A 17 -12.42 19.26 -20.94
C LEU A 17 -11.55 18.47 -19.97
N LEU A 18 -12.15 17.56 -19.20
CA LEU A 18 -11.43 16.71 -18.27
C LEU A 18 -10.41 15.78 -18.94
N GLU A 19 -10.76 15.22 -20.12
CA GLU A 19 -9.89 14.29 -20.82
C GLU A 19 -8.80 14.96 -21.67
N ARG A 20 -9.07 16.14 -22.25
CA ARG A 20 -8.27 16.66 -23.37
C ARG A 20 -7.59 17.99 -23.10
N THR A 21 -7.78 18.56 -21.92
CA THR A 21 -7.21 19.87 -21.63
C THR A 21 -6.34 19.89 -20.40
N ASP A 22 -5.31 20.72 -20.46
CA ASP A 22 -4.40 21.11 -19.38
C ASP A 22 -3.89 22.54 -19.67
N ASP A 23 -2.95 23.07 -18.88
CA ASP A 23 -2.39 24.40 -19.00
C ASP A 23 -1.52 24.60 -20.28
N GLU A 24 -1.12 23.52 -20.94
CA GLU A 24 -0.43 23.53 -22.23
C GLU A 24 -1.35 23.22 -23.41
N HIS A 25 -2.39 22.41 -23.21
CA HIS A 25 -3.33 21.93 -24.22
C HIS A 25 -4.75 22.45 -23.96
N MET A 26 -5.09 23.56 -24.60
CA MET A 26 -6.38 24.21 -24.44
C MET A 26 -7.25 23.99 -25.67
N LEU A 27 -8.57 24.01 -25.49
CA LEU A 27 -9.55 23.95 -26.57
C LEU A 27 -10.35 25.24 -26.66
N ASN A 28 -10.42 25.84 -27.85
CA ASN A 28 -11.28 27.00 -28.09
C ASN A 28 -12.72 26.60 -28.38
N ALA A 29 -13.64 27.56 -28.30
CA ALA A 29 -15.09 27.30 -28.48
C ALA A 29 -15.42 26.69 -29.86
N SER A 30 -14.63 26.98 -30.90
CA SER A 30 -14.87 26.39 -32.24
C SER A 30 -14.45 24.94 -32.31
N GLU A 31 -13.30 24.60 -31.68
CA GLU A 31 -12.84 23.22 -31.57
C GLU A 31 -13.83 22.38 -30.77
N LEU A 32 -14.33 22.91 -29.65
CA LEU A 32 -15.35 22.24 -28.85
C LEU A 32 -16.64 21.99 -29.63
N CYS A 33 -17.12 22.97 -30.44
CA CYS A 33 -18.25 22.76 -31.34
C CYS A 33 -17.99 21.63 -32.34
N THR A 34 -16.79 21.60 -32.93
CA THR A 34 -16.42 20.59 -33.93
C THR A 34 -16.33 19.19 -33.28
N ILE A 35 -15.77 19.06 -32.10
CA ILE A 35 -15.67 17.79 -31.38
C ILE A 35 -17.10 17.28 -31.04
N LEU A 36 -17.98 18.15 -30.52
CA LEU A 36 -19.34 17.78 -30.17
C LEU A 36 -20.13 17.31 -31.39
N ASP A 37 -19.96 17.97 -32.54
CA ASP A 37 -20.65 17.59 -33.77
C ASP A 37 -20.12 16.26 -34.33
N GLN A 38 -18.81 16.13 -34.43
CA GLN A 38 -18.15 14.96 -35.06
C GLN A 38 -18.19 13.70 -34.23
N GLU A 39 -17.97 13.80 -32.92
CA GLU A 39 -17.83 12.63 -32.07
C GLU A 39 -19.15 12.25 -31.36
N TYR A 40 -19.99 13.25 -31.05
CA TYR A 40 -21.20 13.03 -30.27
C TYR A 40 -22.51 13.34 -31.07
N GLY A 41 -22.38 13.86 -32.30
CA GLY A 41 -23.52 14.19 -33.15
C GLY A 41 -24.35 15.37 -32.62
N ILE A 42 -23.76 16.22 -31.78
CA ILE A 42 -24.46 17.37 -31.17
C ILE A 42 -23.97 18.66 -31.82
N SER A 43 -24.75 19.18 -32.74
CA SER A 43 -24.48 20.48 -33.37
C SER A 43 -24.79 21.63 -32.40
N THR A 44 -23.87 22.56 -32.27
CA THR A 44 -23.97 23.71 -31.36
C THR A 44 -23.17 24.90 -31.86
N ASP A 45 -23.40 26.06 -31.29
CA ASP A 45 -22.69 27.30 -31.61
C ASP A 45 -21.80 27.79 -30.47
N ARG A 46 -20.86 28.70 -30.77
CA ARG A 46 -19.89 29.22 -29.79
C ARG A 46 -20.55 29.93 -28.61
N ARG A 47 -21.70 30.61 -28.85
CA ARG A 47 -22.40 31.36 -27.79
C ARG A 47 -22.96 30.40 -26.74
N THR A 48 -23.45 29.28 -27.20
CA THR A 48 -23.90 28.19 -26.33
C THR A 48 -22.74 27.60 -25.54
N ILE A 49 -21.57 27.38 -26.18
CA ILE A 49 -20.37 26.91 -25.45
C ILE A 49 -20.00 27.86 -24.32
N TYR A 50 -20.01 29.17 -24.53
CA TYR A 50 -19.70 30.12 -23.45
C TYR A 50 -20.67 30.01 -22.27
N THR A 51 -21.95 29.82 -22.52
CA THR A 51 -22.95 29.62 -21.47
C THR A 51 -22.72 28.30 -20.72
N GLU A 52 -22.37 27.24 -21.44
CA GLU A 52 -22.05 25.95 -20.81
C GLU A 52 -20.78 26.01 -19.96
N MET A 53 -19.76 26.78 -20.36
CA MET A 53 -18.56 26.99 -19.53
C MET A 53 -18.93 27.65 -18.18
N GLU A 54 -19.81 28.67 -18.22
CA GLU A 54 -20.28 29.31 -16.97
C GLU A 54 -21.08 28.35 -16.07
N ILE A 55 -21.82 27.41 -16.67
CA ILE A 55 -22.56 26.38 -15.93
C ILE A 55 -21.61 25.41 -15.28
N LEU A 56 -20.60 24.92 -16.01
CA LEU A 56 -19.60 23.98 -15.51
C LEU A 56 -18.71 24.61 -14.44
N ASP A 57 -18.37 25.87 -14.58
CA ASP A 57 -17.63 26.64 -13.54
C ASP A 57 -18.47 26.77 -12.25
N LYS A 58 -19.76 27.12 -12.37
CA LYS A 58 -20.70 27.13 -11.25
C LYS A 58 -20.95 25.76 -10.63
N PHE A 59 -20.82 24.70 -11.39
CA PHE A 59 -20.89 23.32 -10.89
C PHE A 59 -19.69 22.97 -10.00
N GLY A 60 -18.57 23.68 -10.16
CA GLY A 60 -17.37 23.54 -9.34
C GLY A 60 -16.14 23.02 -10.12
N LEU A 61 -16.20 22.98 -11.45
CA LEU A 61 -15.01 22.72 -12.26
C LEU A 61 -14.18 24.01 -12.36
N ASP A 62 -12.91 23.92 -12.07
CA ASP A 62 -11.97 25.06 -12.24
C ASP A 62 -11.67 25.28 -13.72
N ILE A 63 -12.60 25.94 -14.41
CA ILE A 63 -12.45 26.26 -15.84
C ILE A 63 -11.65 27.54 -16.00
N GLN A 64 -10.45 27.41 -16.51
CA GLN A 64 -9.55 28.52 -16.80
C GLN A 64 -9.64 28.90 -18.28
N GLN A 65 -9.46 30.19 -18.57
CA GLN A 65 -9.40 30.72 -19.92
C GLN A 65 -8.08 31.41 -20.18
N LYS A 66 -7.30 30.90 -21.08
CA LYS A 66 -6.08 31.58 -21.56
C LYS A 66 -6.42 32.51 -22.70
N LYS A 67 -5.95 33.77 -22.62
CA LYS A 67 -6.08 34.78 -23.67
C LYS A 67 -4.75 34.95 -24.36
N GLY A 68 -4.73 35.25 -25.67
CA GLY A 68 -3.48 35.52 -26.38
C GLY A 68 -3.38 34.77 -27.71
N LYS A 69 -2.16 34.28 -28.04
CA LYS A 69 -1.87 33.69 -29.34
C LYS A 69 -2.57 32.36 -29.61
N CYS A 70 -2.84 31.59 -28.55
CA CYS A 70 -3.63 30.36 -28.59
C CYS A 70 -4.71 30.43 -27.48
N PRO A 71 -5.86 31.11 -27.73
CA PRO A 71 -6.90 31.26 -26.73
C PRO A 71 -7.70 29.96 -26.61
N GLY A 72 -8.04 29.56 -25.39
CA GLY A 72 -8.86 28.36 -25.16
C GLY A 72 -9.22 28.17 -23.70
N TYR A 73 -10.03 27.17 -23.45
CA TYR A 73 -10.44 26.73 -22.13
C TYR A 73 -9.67 25.48 -21.73
N TYR A 74 -9.38 25.36 -20.43
CA TYR A 74 -8.77 24.19 -19.84
C TYR A 74 -9.19 24.04 -18.38
N ILE A 75 -9.02 22.84 -17.84
CA ILE A 75 -9.20 22.57 -16.42
C ILE A 75 -7.93 22.95 -15.67
N GLY A 76 -8.00 23.94 -14.77
CA GLY A 76 -6.86 24.44 -14.00
C GLY A 76 -6.52 23.52 -12.81
N ALA A 77 -7.51 23.20 -11.99
CA ALA A 77 -7.31 22.31 -10.84
C ALA A 77 -8.09 21.01 -11.01
N ARG A 78 -7.53 19.91 -10.57
CA ARG A 78 -8.11 18.57 -10.56
C ARG A 78 -8.09 18.01 -9.14
N ASP A 79 -8.89 16.99 -8.86
CA ASP A 79 -8.91 16.32 -7.56
C ASP A 79 -7.54 15.75 -7.19
N PHE A 80 -6.76 15.32 -8.20
CA PHE A 80 -5.40 14.85 -8.04
C PHE A 80 -4.44 15.63 -8.94
N GLU A 81 -3.33 16.07 -8.38
CA GLU A 81 -2.20 16.58 -9.14
C GLU A 81 -1.38 15.43 -9.77
N LEU A 82 -0.72 15.70 -10.90
CA LEU A 82 0.10 14.68 -11.58
C LEU A 82 1.18 14.03 -10.69
N PRO A 83 1.88 14.74 -9.78
CA PRO A 83 2.80 14.11 -8.84
C PRO A 83 2.13 13.12 -7.89
N GLU A 84 0.90 13.41 -7.43
CA GLU A 84 0.14 12.52 -6.57
C GLU A 84 -0.27 11.24 -7.31
N LEU A 85 -0.75 11.38 -8.56
CA LEU A 85 -1.06 10.21 -9.40
C LEU A 85 0.17 9.35 -9.68
N LYS A 86 1.35 9.95 -9.89
CA LYS A 86 2.61 9.21 -10.02
C LYS A 86 2.90 8.37 -8.78
N LEU A 87 2.76 8.93 -7.58
CA LEU A 87 2.94 8.19 -6.32
C LEU A 87 1.95 7.04 -6.18
N LEU A 88 0.67 7.25 -6.55
CA LEU A 88 -0.36 6.19 -6.51
C LEU A 88 -0.05 5.07 -7.52
N VAL A 89 0.36 5.41 -8.73
CA VAL A 89 0.78 4.45 -9.76
C VAL A 89 1.98 3.64 -9.27
N ASP A 90 2.99 4.30 -8.71
CA ASP A 90 4.17 3.64 -8.14
C ASP A 90 3.78 2.70 -7.00
N ALA A 91 2.91 3.12 -6.08
CA ALA A 91 2.44 2.28 -4.98
C ALA A 91 1.74 1.00 -5.49
N VAL A 92 0.89 1.11 -6.53
CA VAL A 92 0.23 -0.04 -7.17
C VAL A 92 1.23 -0.93 -7.88
N GLN A 93 2.18 -0.33 -8.61
CA GLN A 93 3.17 -1.04 -9.41
C GLN A 93 4.15 -1.84 -8.56
N TYR A 94 4.66 -1.24 -7.48
CA TYR A 94 5.64 -1.86 -6.60
C TYR A 94 5.03 -2.82 -5.58
N SER A 95 3.72 -2.82 -5.43
CA SER A 95 3.03 -3.72 -4.51
C SER A 95 3.18 -5.19 -4.91
N LYS A 96 3.75 -6.02 -4.03
CA LYS A 96 3.91 -7.46 -4.23
C LYS A 96 2.60 -8.23 -4.04
N PHE A 97 1.64 -7.68 -3.29
CA PHE A 97 0.39 -8.36 -2.96
C PHE A 97 -0.71 -8.19 -4.01
N ILE A 98 -0.55 -7.28 -4.97
CA ILE A 98 -1.47 -7.08 -6.08
C ILE A 98 -0.94 -7.85 -7.29
N THR A 99 -1.77 -8.68 -7.94
CA THR A 99 -1.37 -9.41 -9.14
C THR A 99 -1.01 -8.45 -10.28
N GLU A 100 -0.21 -8.92 -11.24
CA GLU A 100 0.17 -8.09 -12.40
C GLU A 100 -1.05 -7.61 -13.18
N LYS A 101 -2.02 -8.51 -13.42
CA LYS A 101 -3.28 -8.17 -14.10
C LYS A 101 -4.03 -7.08 -13.36
N LYS A 102 -4.21 -7.22 -12.04
CA LYS A 102 -4.95 -6.25 -11.23
C LYS A 102 -4.23 -4.91 -11.12
N SER A 103 -2.89 -4.92 -11.10
CA SER A 103 -2.10 -3.68 -11.13
C SER A 103 -2.35 -2.90 -12.41
N LYS A 104 -2.34 -3.58 -13.59
CA LYS A 104 -2.66 -2.93 -14.88
C LYS A 104 -4.05 -2.31 -14.88
N GLU A 105 -5.07 -3.06 -14.40
CA GLU A 105 -6.45 -2.56 -14.30
C GLU A 105 -6.57 -1.33 -13.39
N LEU A 106 -5.87 -1.32 -12.25
CA LEU A 106 -5.88 -0.19 -11.31
C LEU A 106 -5.17 1.03 -11.90
N ILE A 107 -4.02 0.84 -12.54
CA ILE A 107 -3.28 1.92 -13.20
C ILE A 107 -4.15 2.56 -14.29
N GLN A 108 -4.81 1.76 -15.15
CA GLN A 108 -5.73 2.28 -16.15
C GLN A 108 -6.91 3.08 -15.56
N LYS A 109 -7.33 2.78 -14.32
CA LYS A 109 -8.33 3.59 -13.62
C LYS A 109 -7.76 4.91 -13.10
N LEU A 110 -6.51 4.89 -12.60
CA LEU A 110 -5.82 6.09 -12.15
C LEU A 110 -5.53 7.05 -13.33
N GLU A 111 -5.16 6.51 -14.48
CA GLU A 111 -4.95 7.28 -15.71
C GLU A 111 -6.19 8.07 -16.16
N LYS A 112 -7.39 7.62 -15.81
CA LYS A 112 -8.64 8.35 -16.09
C LYS A 112 -8.88 9.57 -15.20
N LEU A 113 -8.08 9.76 -14.15
CA LEU A 113 -8.18 10.89 -13.24
C LEU A 113 -7.40 12.13 -13.72
N CYS A 114 -6.66 12.02 -14.82
CA CYS A 114 -5.93 13.10 -15.45
C CYS A 114 -6.29 13.24 -16.94
N CYS A 115 -5.71 14.24 -17.62
CA CYS A 115 -5.89 14.38 -19.06
C CYS A 115 -5.09 13.31 -19.84
N LYS A 116 -5.41 13.16 -21.13
CA LYS A 116 -4.75 12.16 -22.00
C LYS A 116 -3.24 12.33 -22.08
N THR A 117 -2.75 13.56 -22.11
CA THR A 117 -1.32 13.85 -22.15
C THR A 117 -0.61 13.35 -20.89
N ASP A 118 -1.17 13.64 -19.73
CA ASP A 118 -0.66 13.18 -18.45
C ASP A 118 -0.78 11.66 -18.31
N ALA A 119 -1.89 11.06 -18.77
CA ALA A 119 -2.08 9.61 -18.79
C ALA A 119 -1.02 8.90 -19.63
N GLU A 120 -0.66 9.44 -20.81
CA GLU A 120 0.45 8.93 -21.61
C GLU A 120 1.80 9.05 -20.90
N MET A 121 2.03 10.12 -20.14
CA MET A 121 3.21 10.24 -19.29
C MET A 121 3.22 9.18 -18.21
N LEU A 122 2.09 8.99 -17.48
CA LEU A 122 1.97 7.96 -16.46
C LEU A 122 2.26 6.56 -17.03
N SER A 123 1.69 6.23 -18.18
CA SER A 123 1.91 4.94 -18.86
C SER A 123 3.38 4.68 -19.23
N ARG A 124 4.13 5.70 -19.63
CA ARG A 124 5.54 5.57 -20.00
C ARG A 124 6.46 5.30 -18.80
N TYR A 125 6.08 5.74 -17.61
CA TYR A 125 6.84 5.49 -16.38
C TYR A 125 6.49 4.13 -15.75
N VAL A 126 5.47 3.43 -16.24
CA VAL A 126 5.12 2.06 -15.82
C VAL A 126 6.15 1.07 -16.40
N PHE A 127 7.40 1.18 -15.96
CA PHE A 127 8.34 0.09 -16.12
C PHE A 127 7.93 -1.01 -15.15
N ILE A 128 7.35 -2.07 -15.69
CA ILE A 128 7.16 -3.32 -14.93
C ILE A 128 8.57 -3.81 -14.57
N VAL A 129 9.08 -3.33 -13.44
CA VAL A 129 10.24 -3.97 -12.82
C VAL A 129 9.77 -5.40 -12.57
N ASN A 130 10.54 -6.39 -13.03
CA ASN A 130 10.29 -7.82 -12.84
C ASN A 130 10.35 -8.17 -11.33
N ARG A 131 9.47 -7.58 -10.53
CA ARG A 131 9.28 -7.94 -9.12
C ARG A 131 8.30 -9.09 -9.05
N PRO A 132 8.60 -10.14 -8.30
CA PRO A 132 7.66 -11.22 -8.09
C PRO A 132 6.40 -10.68 -7.40
N LYS A 133 5.29 -10.67 -8.14
CA LYS A 133 3.96 -10.35 -7.62
C LYS A 133 3.25 -11.62 -7.18
N THR A 134 2.28 -11.50 -6.30
CA THR A 134 1.42 -12.64 -5.95
C THR A 134 0.65 -13.13 -7.17
N GLU A 135 0.46 -14.44 -7.26
CA GLU A 135 -0.44 -15.06 -8.24
C GLU A 135 -1.87 -15.20 -7.68
N ASN A 136 -2.07 -14.81 -6.42
CA ASN A 136 -3.37 -14.91 -5.77
C ASN A 136 -4.27 -13.72 -6.13
N GLU A 137 -5.17 -13.91 -7.08
CA GLU A 137 -6.14 -12.89 -7.49
C GLU A 137 -7.20 -12.61 -6.40
N THR A 138 -7.32 -13.45 -5.37
CA THR A 138 -8.30 -13.24 -4.31
C THR A 138 -7.79 -12.40 -3.14
N VAL A 139 -6.54 -11.94 -3.15
CA VAL A 139 -5.93 -11.20 -2.03
C VAL A 139 -6.74 -9.97 -1.65
N TYR A 140 -7.18 -9.19 -2.62
CA TYR A 140 -7.94 -7.98 -2.32
C TYR A 140 -9.35 -8.29 -1.78
N TYR A 141 -9.97 -9.40 -2.20
CA TYR A 141 -11.21 -9.89 -1.61
C TYR A 141 -10.99 -10.37 -0.18
N ASN A 142 -9.86 -11.06 0.08
CA ASN A 142 -9.51 -11.46 1.43
C ASN A 142 -9.37 -10.25 2.36
N VAL A 143 -8.74 -9.17 1.88
CA VAL A 143 -8.64 -7.90 2.62
C VAL A 143 -10.04 -7.34 2.93
N ASP A 144 -10.95 -7.34 1.96
CA ASP A 144 -12.32 -6.87 2.11
C ASP A 144 -13.11 -7.73 3.11
N TYR A 145 -13.06 -9.06 2.97
CA TYR A 145 -13.68 -9.98 3.93
C TYR A 145 -13.16 -9.78 5.36
N ILE A 146 -11.85 -9.54 5.53
CA ILE A 146 -11.27 -9.29 6.84
C ILE A 146 -11.79 -7.97 7.42
N HIS A 147 -11.83 -6.89 6.63
CA HIS A 147 -12.39 -5.61 7.08
C HIS A 147 -13.86 -5.74 7.45
N THR A 148 -14.66 -6.42 6.63
CA THR A 148 -16.07 -6.68 6.91
C THR A 148 -16.25 -7.49 8.20
N ALA A 149 -15.49 -8.56 8.39
CA ALA A 149 -15.53 -9.37 9.59
C ALA A 149 -15.12 -8.59 10.86
N ILE A 150 -14.13 -7.67 10.73
CA ILE A 150 -13.76 -6.77 11.83
C ILE A 150 -14.91 -5.82 12.15
N TYR A 151 -15.55 -5.25 11.15
CA TYR A 151 -16.65 -4.31 11.32
C TYR A 151 -17.89 -4.97 11.93
N GLU A 152 -18.24 -6.18 11.45
CA GLU A 152 -19.39 -6.96 11.91
C GLU A 152 -19.14 -7.74 13.18
N ASN A 153 -17.95 -7.69 13.77
CA ASN A 153 -17.51 -8.43 14.95
C ASN A 153 -17.53 -9.97 14.76
N ASN A 154 -17.26 -10.45 13.55
CA ASN A 154 -17.35 -11.86 13.20
C ASN A 154 -15.99 -12.54 13.10
N GLN A 155 -15.97 -13.86 13.33
CA GLN A 155 -14.83 -14.72 13.01
C GLN A 155 -14.74 -14.96 11.51
N ILE A 156 -13.56 -15.38 11.06
CA ILE A 156 -13.32 -15.86 9.70
C ILE A 156 -12.76 -17.27 9.70
N LYS A 157 -13.04 -18.03 8.64
CA LYS A 157 -12.35 -19.29 8.33
C LYS A 157 -11.66 -19.18 6.98
N PHE A 158 -10.53 -19.85 6.83
CA PHE A 158 -9.75 -19.87 5.59
C PHE A 158 -8.81 -21.08 5.54
N HIS A 159 -8.41 -21.47 4.33
CA HIS A 159 -7.27 -22.36 4.13
C HIS A 159 -6.00 -21.54 4.10
N TYR A 160 -4.91 -22.07 4.67
CA TYR A 160 -3.60 -21.40 4.63
C TYR A 160 -2.63 -22.22 3.80
N ALA A 161 -2.11 -21.60 2.73
CA ALA A 161 -1.24 -22.25 1.76
C ALA A 161 0.25 -21.94 2.02
N GLU A 162 1.12 -22.87 1.63
CA GLU A 162 2.56 -22.69 1.56
C GLU A 162 3.10 -23.24 0.25
N TRP A 163 4.22 -22.69 -0.19
CA TRP A 163 4.92 -23.19 -1.37
C TRP A 163 5.75 -24.42 -1.02
N THR A 164 5.68 -25.44 -1.89
CA THR A 164 6.58 -26.59 -1.84
C THR A 164 7.86 -26.29 -2.65
N VAL A 165 8.90 -27.10 -2.47
CA VAL A 165 10.12 -27.06 -3.29
C VAL A 165 9.87 -27.29 -4.79
N LYS A 166 8.72 -27.89 -5.14
CA LYS A 166 8.26 -28.08 -6.52
C LYS A 166 7.53 -26.85 -7.09
N LYS A 167 7.46 -25.76 -6.33
CA LYS A 167 6.71 -24.53 -6.68
C LYS A 167 5.19 -24.76 -6.80
N GLU A 168 4.67 -25.71 -6.05
CA GLU A 168 3.24 -26.00 -5.94
C GLU A 168 2.70 -25.47 -4.63
N LEU A 169 1.46 -24.97 -4.62
CA LEU A 169 0.79 -24.56 -3.39
C LEU A 169 0.23 -25.79 -2.66
N LYS A 170 0.56 -25.93 -1.39
CA LYS A 170 0.04 -26.97 -0.49
C LYS A 170 -0.66 -26.32 0.68
N PHE A 171 -1.85 -26.80 1.02
CA PHE A 171 -2.53 -26.38 2.22
C PHE A 171 -1.89 -26.94 3.49
N LYS A 172 -1.67 -26.08 4.47
CA LYS A 172 -1.25 -26.50 5.81
C LYS A 172 -2.35 -27.26 6.51
N LYS A 173 -2.03 -27.94 7.62
CA LYS A 173 -2.96 -28.75 8.41
C LYS A 173 -3.76 -29.79 7.55
N ASN A 174 -3.13 -30.35 6.53
CA ASN A 174 -3.78 -31.30 5.61
C ASN A 174 -5.09 -30.78 4.98
N GLY A 175 -5.16 -29.48 4.71
CA GLY A 175 -6.33 -28.84 4.13
C GLY A 175 -7.44 -28.48 5.13
N ALA A 176 -7.20 -28.60 6.43
CA ALA A 176 -8.18 -28.12 7.39
C ALA A 176 -8.27 -26.59 7.42
N PHE A 177 -9.47 -26.07 7.66
CA PHE A 177 -9.69 -24.65 7.85
C PHE A 177 -8.99 -24.13 9.12
N TYR A 178 -8.44 -22.94 9.01
CA TYR A 178 -8.08 -22.10 10.13
C TYR A 178 -9.31 -21.28 10.50
N VAL A 179 -9.63 -21.22 11.77
CA VAL A 179 -10.65 -20.31 12.33
C VAL A 179 -9.93 -19.29 13.17
N ALA A 180 -10.20 -18.02 12.94
CA ALA A 180 -9.53 -16.94 13.65
C ALA A 180 -10.47 -15.74 13.84
N SER A 181 -10.29 -15.03 14.95
CA SER A 181 -10.95 -13.76 15.22
C SER A 181 -10.08 -12.62 14.70
N PRO A 182 -10.44 -11.95 13.60
CA PRO A 182 -9.64 -10.88 13.00
C PRO A 182 -9.73 -9.61 13.86
N TRP A 183 -8.59 -9.01 14.22
CA TRP A 183 -8.56 -7.79 15.03
C TRP A 183 -7.95 -6.60 14.30
N ALA A 184 -6.94 -6.83 13.45
CA ALA A 184 -6.33 -5.78 12.66
C ALA A 184 -5.75 -6.34 11.37
N LEU A 185 -5.65 -5.46 10.37
CA LEU A 185 -4.77 -5.64 9.22
C LEU A 185 -3.60 -4.70 9.37
N THR A 186 -2.40 -5.19 9.12
CA THR A 186 -1.19 -4.40 9.12
C THR A 186 -0.40 -4.66 7.84
N TRP A 187 0.45 -3.70 7.51
CA TRP A 187 1.33 -3.74 6.36
C TRP A 187 2.76 -3.84 6.83
N ASP A 188 3.48 -4.86 6.40
CA ASP A 188 4.90 -5.04 6.69
C ASP A 188 5.60 -5.73 5.53
N ASP A 189 6.82 -5.28 5.18
CA ASP A 189 7.62 -5.81 4.06
C ASP A 189 6.81 -6.07 2.79
N GLU A 190 6.02 -5.07 2.36
CA GLU A 190 5.18 -5.08 1.16
C GLU A 190 4.09 -6.18 1.13
N ASN A 191 3.72 -6.73 2.28
CA ASN A 191 2.64 -7.71 2.41
C ASN A 191 1.60 -7.27 3.44
N TYR A 192 0.34 -7.67 3.21
CA TYR A 192 -0.68 -7.59 4.23
C TYR A 192 -0.60 -8.75 5.20
N TYR A 193 -0.69 -8.42 6.48
CA TYR A 193 -0.79 -9.39 7.57
C TYR A 193 -2.08 -9.18 8.34
N LEU A 194 -2.83 -10.26 8.48
CA LEU A 194 -3.92 -10.33 9.42
C LEU A 194 -3.36 -10.60 10.82
N VAL A 195 -3.65 -9.71 11.76
CA VAL A 195 -3.43 -9.92 13.19
C VAL A 195 -4.75 -10.47 13.77
N ALA A 196 -4.72 -11.69 14.25
CA ALA A 196 -5.93 -12.38 14.70
C ALA A 196 -5.68 -13.20 15.97
N TYR A 197 -6.73 -13.40 16.75
CA TYR A 197 -6.72 -14.32 17.88
C TYR A 197 -7.11 -15.72 17.42
N ASP A 198 -6.26 -16.69 17.70
CA ASP A 198 -6.53 -18.12 17.51
C ASP A 198 -7.03 -18.70 18.84
N ALA A 199 -8.35 -18.89 18.96
CA ALA A 199 -8.96 -19.37 20.18
C ALA A 199 -8.53 -20.80 20.58
N ALA A 200 -8.20 -21.65 19.61
CA ALA A 200 -7.72 -23.00 19.86
C ALA A 200 -6.32 -23.02 20.48
N ALA A 201 -5.48 -22.05 20.14
CA ALA A 201 -4.13 -21.90 20.69
C ALA A 201 -4.07 -20.91 21.87
N GLY A 202 -5.10 -20.07 22.07
CA GLY A 202 -5.14 -19.04 23.10
C GLY A 202 -4.14 -17.89 22.89
N ILE A 203 -3.72 -17.62 21.65
CA ILE A 203 -2.67 -16.64 21.32
C ILE A 203 -3.02 -15.79 20.11
N ILE A 204 -2.39 -14.63 20.04
CA ILE A 204 -2.38 -13.76 18.83
C ILE A 204 -1.46 -14.40 17.78
N LYS A 205 -1.97 -14.53 16.57
CA LYS A 205 -1.24 -15.01 15.40
C LYS A 205 -1.29 -14.02 14.25
N HIS A 206 -0.28 -14.11 13.39
CA HIS A 206 -0.14 -13.30 12.19
C HIS A 206 -0.23 -14.22 10.97
N TYR A 207 -1.09 -13.84 10.04
CA TYR A 207 -1.28 -14.60 8.79
C TYR A 207 -1.05 -13.67 7.60
N ARG A 208 -0.19 -14.08 6.69
CA ARG A 208 -0.03 -13.37 5.40
C ARG A 208 -1.30 -13.56 4.59
N VAL A 209 -1.92 -12.45 4.18
CA VAL A 209 -3.21 -12.47 3.47
C VAL A 209 -3.08 -13.07 2.07
N ASP A 210 -1.94 -12.93 1.41
CA ASP A 210 -1.65 -13.53 0.10
C ASP A 210 -1.58 -15.07 0.12
N LYS A 211 -1.41 -15.67 1.31
CA LYS A 211 -1.42 -17.13 1.53
C LYS A 211 -2.77 -17.69 1.92
N MET A 212 -3.76 -16.83 2.16
CA MET A 212 -5.13 -17.24 2.50
C MET A 212 -5.89 -17.63 1.23
N ARG A 213 -6.71 -18.66 1.34
CA ARG A 213 -7.59 -19.16 0.29
C ARG A 213 -8.95 -19.50 0.89
N ASP A 214 -9.99 -19.39 0.09
CA ASP A 214 -11.36 -19.75 0.46
C ASP A 214 -11.76 -19.09 1.78
N THR A 215 -11.50 -17.79 1.89
CA THR A 215 -11.80 -17.00 3.07
C THR A 215 -13.30 -16.73 3.14
N GLU A 216 -13.92 -17.07 4.27
CA GLU A 216 -15.35 -16.85 4.53
C GLU A 216 -15.55 -16.21 5.90
N ILE A 217 -16.52 -15.31 5.99
CA ILE A 217 -16.99 -14.72 7.25
C ILE A 217 -17.93 -15.73 7.91
N MET A 218 -17.76 -15.91 9.21
CA MET A 218 -18.60 -16.80 10.01
C MET A 218 -19.66 -15.99 10.77
N GLU A 219 -20.78 -16.60 11.13
CA GLU A 219 -21.78 -15.95 11.98
C GLU A 219 -21.36 -15.85 13.46
N ALA A 220 -20.25 -16.51 13.83
CA ALA A 220 -19.74 -16.52 15.20
C ALA A 220 -19.00 -15.23 15.54
N ASP A 221 -19.26 -14.68 16.73
CA ASP A 221 -18.60 -13.48 17.23
C ASP A 221 -17.09 -13.68 17.42
N ARG A 222 -16.33 -12.60 17.27
CA ARG A 222 -14.90 -12.58 17.57
C ARG A 222 -14.65 -12.88 19.05
N THR A 223 -13.52 -13.51 19.32
CA THR A 223 -13.01 -13.78 20.66
C THR A 223 -11.64 -13.16 20.86
N GLY A 224 -11.13 -13.11 22.08
CA GLY A 224 -9.80 -12.62 22.39
C GLY A 224 -9.73 -11.10 22.65
N GLU A 225 -10.85 -10.43 22.91
CA GLU A 225 -10.91 -8.99 23.20
C GLU A 225 -9.94 -8.56 24.28
N GLU A 226 -9.84 -9.33 25.38
CA GLU A 226 -8.92 -9.03 26.49
C GLU A 226 -7.45 -8.96 26.04
N SER A 227 -7.07 -9.80 25.06
CA SER A 227 -5.70 -9.81 24.50
C SER A 227 -5.41 -8.55 23.67
N PHE A 228 -6.45 -7.84 23.20
CA PHE A 228 -6.33 -6.66 22.38
C PHE A 228 -6.66 -5.35 23.08
N LYS A 229 -7.21 -5.36 24.31
CA LYS A 229 -7.52 -4.13 25.07
C LYS A 229 -6.34 -3.16 25.19
N ASN A 230 -5.14 -3.71 25.36
CA ASN A 230 -3.90 -2.93 25.49
C ASN A 230 -2.93 -3.18 24.31
N PHE A 231 -3.42 -3.75 23.21
CA PHE A 231 -2.59 -4.07 22.06
C PHE A 231 -2.41 -2.82 21.18
N ASP A 232 -1.23 -2.25 21.23
CA ASP A 232 -0.82 -1.18 20.33
C ASP A 232 -0.22 -1.76 19.05
N LEU A 233 -1.01 -1.72 17.96
CA LEU A 233 -0.58 -2.22 16.64
C LEU A 233 0.66 -1.49 16.11
N ALA A 234 0.78 -0.18 16.35
CA ALA A 234 1.92 0.61 15.90
C ALA A 234 3.20 0.24 16.68
N ALA A 235 3.09 0.11 18.00
CA ALA A 235 4.18 -0.38 18.83
C ALA A 235 4.57 -1.83 18.47
N PHE A 236 3.58 -2.67 18.18
CA PHE A 236 3.80 -4.04 17.74
C PHE A 236 4.55 -4.10 16.39
N ALA A 237 4.12 -3.34 15.39
CA ALA A 237 4.78 -3.29 14.08
C ALA A 237 6.23 -2.77 14.16
N LYS A 238 6.50 -1.83 15.07
CA LYS A 238 7.88 -1.33 15.31
C LYS A 238 8.79 -2.37 15.94
N LYS A 239 8.26 -3.22 16.84
CA LYS A 239 9.04 -4.25 17.54
C LYS A 239 9.36 -5.48 16.68
N THR A 240 8.49 -5.80 15.73
CA THR A 240 8.59 -7.03 14.94
C THR A 240 9.40 -6.81 13.67
N PHE A 241 10.13 -7.83 13.27
CA PHE A 241 10.88 -7.88 12.03
C PHE A 241 10.22 -8.91 11.11
N GLY A 242 9.66 -8.45 9.98
CA GLY A 242 8.93 -9.32 9.03
C GLY A 242 7.74 -10.03 9.67
N MET A 243 7.10 -9.42 10.68
CA MET A 243 5.98 -9.99 11.45
C MET A 243 6.26 -11.35 12.11
N PHE A 244 7.54 -11.64 12.35
CA PHE A 244 7.93 -12.81 13.13
C PHE A 244 7.78 -12.51 14.63
N GLY A 245 7.02 -13.34 15.31
CA GLY A 245 6.87 -13.28 16.75
C GLY A 245 8.16 -13.68 17.47
N GLY A 246 8.31 -13.20 18.69
CA GLY A 246 9.45 -13.51 19.57
C GLY A 246 9.13 -13.09 21.00
N VAL A 247 10.08 -13.26 21.90
CA VAL A 247 9.97 -12.75 23.26
C VAL A 247 10.27 -11.25 23.23
N ASP A 248 9.35 -10.45 23.78
CA ASP A 248 9.53 -9.00 23.88
C ASP A 248 10.72 -8.69 24.83
N ALA A 249 11.64 -7.87 24.37
CA ALA A 249 12.76 -7.39 25.17
C ALA A 249 13.13 -5.95 24.80
N GLU A 250 13.63 -5.19 25.80
CA GLU A 250 14.32 -3.94 25.56
C GLU A 250 15.81 -4.24 25.36
N VAL A 251 16.26 -4.07 24.11
CA VAL A 251 17.65 -4.39 23.73
C VAL A 251 18.46 -3.10 23.65
N THR A 252 19.66 -3.14 24.24
CA THR A 252 20.65 -2.06 24.10
C THR A 252 21.60 -2.42 22.97
N LEU A 253 21.61 -1.58 21.95
CA LEU A 253 22.53 -1.64 20.82
C LEU A 253 23.66 -0.63 21.00
N GLU A 254 24.86 -0.99 20.63
CA GLU A 254 25.98 -0.06 20.47
C GLU A 254 26.31 0.01 18.99
N CYS A 255 26.27 1.23 18.44
CA CYS A 255 26.34 1.50 17.01
C CYS A 255 27.40 2.55 16.72
N ARG A 256 28.06 2.48 15.56
CA ARG A 256 28.85 3.58 15.04
C ARG A 256 27.98 4.79 14.73
N ASN A 257 28.50 6.01 14.89
CA ASN A 257 27.75 7.24 14.70
C ASN A 257 27.10 7.36 13.30
N GLU A 258 27.72 6.78 12.26
CA GLU A 258 27.18 6.73 10.90
C GLU A 258 25.87 5.96 10.76
N LEU A 259 25.54 5.09 11.72
CA LEU A 259 24.32 4.28 11.74
C LEU A 259 23.14 4.98 12.46
N ALA A 260 23.28 6.24 12.87
CA ALA A 260 22.22 6.96 13.57
C ALA A 260 20.94 7.01 12.72
N GLY A 261 21.04 7.30 11.42
CA GLY A 261 19.90 7.29 10.49
C GLY A 261 19.23 5.92 10.41
N VAL A 262 19.99 4.82 10.33
CA VAL A 262 19.46 3.45 10.27
C VAL A 262 18.62 3.11 11.51
N VAL A 263 19.07 3.54 12.68
CA VAL A 263 18.34 3.32 13.94
C VAL A 263 17.07 4.17 14.00
N ILE A 264 17.15 5.45 13.60
CA ILE A 264 16.01 6.37 13.58
C ILE A 264 14.97 5.89 12.56
N ASP A 265 15.39 5.53 11.35
CA ASP A 265 14.50 5.04 10.29
C ASP A 265 13.74 3.78 10.71
N ARG A 266 14.40 2.90 11.47
CA ARG A 266 13.79 1.64 11.92
C ARG A 266 12.90 1.80 13.15
N PHE A 267 13.31 2.58 14.15
CA PHE A 267 12.63 2.65 15.45
C PHE A 267 11.89 3.95 15.70
N GLY A 268 12.10 4.96 14.85
CA GLY A 268 11.49 6.29 14.94
C GLY A 268 12.34 7.30 15.69
N HIS A 269 11.98 8.57 15.57
CA HIS A 269 12.71 9.68 16.19
C HIS A 269 12.70 9.66 17.73
N ASP A 270 11.72 8.98 18.33
CA ASP A 270 11.56 8.89 19.79
C ASP A 270 12.45 7.84 20.43
N VAL A 271 13.27 7.13 19.65
CA VAL A 271 14.16 6.11 20.15
C VAL A 271 15.21 6.74 21.07
N TRP A 272 15.41 6.15 22.27
CA TRP A 272 16.42 6.63 23.16
C TRP A 272 17.83 6.38 22.61
N MET A 273 18.61 7.44 22.44
CA MET A 273 19.98 7.38 21.95
C MET A 273 20.88 8.24 22.84
N CYS A 274 22.11 7.78 23.12
CA CYS A 274 23.09 8.48 23.91
C CYS A 274 24.49 8.27 23.31
N PRO A 275 25.31 9.32 23.11
CA PRO A 275 26.68 9.21 22.68
C PRO A 275 27.49 8.28 23.62
N HIS A 276 28.37 7.50 23.05
CA HIS A 276 29.24 6.56 23.75
C HIS A 276 30.66 6.57 23.18
N GLY A 277 31.55 7.39 23.77
CA GLY A 277 32.86 7.69 23.18
C GLY A 277 32.77 8.66 22.01
N GLU A 278 33.79 8.73 21.17
CA GLU A 278 33.89 9.67 20.06
C GLU A 278 33.13 9.17 18.79
N ASP A 279 33.17 7.85 18.54
CA ASP A 279 32.72 7.25 17.27
C ASP A 279 31.46 6.40 17.39
N HIS A 280 30.91 6.25 18.59
CA HIS A 280 29.79 5.36 18.87
C HIS A 280 28.66 6.05 19.63
N PHE A 281 27.46 5.48 19.53
CA PHE A 281 26.32 5.79 20.38
C PHE A 281 25.68 4.49 20.88
N ARG A 282 24.87 4.58 21.92
CA ARG A 282 24.00 3.49 22.40
C ARG A 282 22.54 3.86 22.15
N ALA A 283 21.74 2.89 21.72
CA ALA A 283 20.31 3.00 21.57
C ALA A 283 19.61 1.91 22.38
N ARG A 284 18.44 2.24 22.97
CA ARG A 284 17.55 1.25 23.59
C ARG A 284 16.33 1.07 22.70
N VAL A 285 16.11 -0.16 22.29
CA VAL A 285 15.08 -0.49 21.30
C VAL A 285 14.19 -1.61 21.81
N PRO A 286 12.86 -1.43 21.78
CA PRO A 286 11.92 -2.50 22.07
C PRO A 286 11.86 -3.43 20.85
N VAL A 287 12.11 -4.72 21.03
CA VAL A 287 12.09 -5.71 19.94
C VAL A 287 11.45 -7.02 20.36
N ALA A 288 10.81 -7.72 19.41
CA ALA A 288 10.51 -9.14 19.51
C ALA A 288 11.76 -9.91 19.07
N VAL A 289 12.45 -10.51 20.03
CA VAL A 289 13.70 -11.24 19.77
C VAL A 289 13.41 -12.44 18.88
N SER A 290 13.93 -12.43 17.68
CA SER A 290 13.66 -13.42 16.64
C SER A 290 14.87 -13.60 15.71
N SER A 291 14.86 -14.65 14.91
CA SER A 291 15.89 -14.87 13.88
C SER A 291 15.97 -13.73 12.86
N GLN A 292 14.85 -13.05 12.57
CA GLN A 292 14.82 -11.89 11.68
C GLN A 292 15.48 -10.66 12.30
N PHE A 293 15.25 -10.41 13.59
CA PHE A 293 15.98 -9.37 14.31
C PHE A 293 17.49 -9.64 14.30
N PHE A 294 17.90 -10.87 14.58
CA PHE A 294 19.31 -11.26 14.51
C PHE A 294 19.87 -11.16 13.08
N GLY A 295 19.08 -11.55 12.07
CA GLY A 295 19.44 -11.38 10.67
C GLY A 295 19.65 -9.92 10.28
N TRP A 296 18.79 -9.01 10.78
CA TRP A 296 18.93 -7.58 10.55
C TRP A 296 20.22 -7.03 11.17
N ILE A 297 20.54 -7.36 12.45
CA ILE A 297 21.81 -7.00 13.08
C ILE A 297 23.00 -7.52 12.28
N THR A 298 22.94 -8.80 11.85
CA THR A 298 24.01 -9.43 11.07
C THR A 298 24.21 -8.73 9.72
N GLY A 299 23.13 -8.28 9.08
CA GLY A 299 23.16 -7.57 7.79
C GLY A 299 23.85 -6.20 7.88
N ILE A 300 23.80 -5.54 9.03
CA ILE A 300 24.54 -4.28 9.28
C ILE A 300 26.04 -4.53 9.48
N GLY A 301 26.40 -5.73 9.90
CA GLY A 301 27.80 -6.13 10.09
C GLY A 301 28.45 -5.55 11.35
N SER A 302 29.75 -5.25 11.29
CA SER A 302 30.56 -4.86 12.45
C SER A 302 30.24 -3.47 13.02
N GLY A 303 29.41 -2.69 12.36
CA GLY A 303 29.04 -1.35 12.82
C GLY A 303 28.03 -1.33 13.97
N MET A 304 27.36 -2.46 14.27
CA MET A 304 26.36 -2.58 15.32
C MET A 304 26.55 -3.86 16.12
N ARG A 305 26.37 -3.77 17.45
CA ARG A 305 26.40 -4.94 18.32
C ARG A 305 25.36 -4.87 19.44
N ILE A 306 24.87 -6.01 19.88
CA ILE A 306 24.02 -6.13 21.07
C ILE A 306 24.92 -6.07 22.31
N VAL A 307 24.71 -5.13 23.21
CA VAL A 307 25.42 -4.99 24.47
C VAL A 307 24.58 -5.38 25.69
N GLY A 308 23.29 -5.53 25.53
CA GLY A 308 22.36 -5.99 26.56
C GLY A 308 20.97 -6.20 26.07
N PRO A 309 20.16 -6.99 26.75
CA PRO A 309 20.47 -7.80 27.92
C PRO A 309 21.34 -9.03 27.58
N GLU A 310 21.95 -9.66 28.59
CA GLU A 310 22.96 -10.73 28.42
C GLU A 310 22.36 -11.99 27.77
N ASP A 311 21.15 -12.35 28.13
CA ASP A 311 20.43 -13.49 27.54
C ASP A 311 20.23 -13.31 26.03
N VAL A 312 19.81 -12.10 25.56
CA VAL A 312 19.67 -11.79 24.12
C VAL A 312 21.04 -11.81 23.43
N ARG A 313 22.09 -11.30 24.10
CA ARG A 313 23.45 -11.35 23.57
C ARG A 313 23.95 -12.78 23.40
N GLN A 314 23.61 -13.65 24.33
CA GLN A 314 23.96 -15.07 24.26
C GLN A 314 23.19 -15.78 23.13
N GLN A 315 21.89 -15.56 23.02
CA GLN A 315 21.09 -16.09 21.91
C GLN A 315 21.64 -15.65 20.54
N TYR A 316 22.09 -14.40 20.42
CA TYR A 316 22.70 -13.91 19.18
C TYR A 316 24.02 -14.60 18.86
N LYS A 317 24.86 -14.85 19.86
CA LYS A 317 26.10 -15.64 19.66
C LYS A 317 25.81 -17.04 19.17
N GLU A 318 24.83 -17.71 19.75
CA GLU A 318 24.39 -19.05 19.34
C GLU A 318 23.85 -19.04 17.91
N TYR A 319 23.07 -18.03 17.56
CA TYR A 319 22.58 -17.82 16.19
C TYR A 319 23.72 -17.70 15.18
N LEU A 320 24.76 -16.90 15.50
CA LEU A 320 25.93 -16.74 14.64
C LEU A 320 26.77 -18.04 14.56
N GLN A 321 26.97 -18.74 15.67
CA GLN A 321 27.71 -20.02 15.69
C GLN A 321 27.00 -21.07 14.82
N ASN A 322 25.67 -21.19 14.94
CA ASN A 322 24.88 -22.11 14.10
C ASN A 322 24.99 -21.75 12.62
N ALA A 323 24.98 -20.45 12.29
CA ALA A 323 25.15 -20.01 10.91
C ALA A 323 26.51 -20.37 10.34
N ILE A 324 27.59 -20.16 11.14
CA ILE A 324 28.97 -20.50 10.73
C ILE A 324 29.12 -22.01 10.55
N GLN A 325 28.51 -22.83 11.43
CA GLN A 325 28.62 -24.27 11.37
C GLN A 325 28.12 -24.87 10.05
N ASN A 326 27.12 -24.24 9.39
CA ASN A 326 26.65 -24.65 8.07
C ASN A 326 27.69 -24.50 6.95
N TYR A 327 28.83 -23.87 7.20
CA TYR A 327 29.92 -23.64 6.23
C TYR A 327 31.25 -24.29 6.66
N MET A 328 31.23 -25.11 7.70
CA MET A 328 32.44 -25.75 8.22
C MET A 328 32.60 -27.22 7.79
N ASP A 329 31.70 -27.72 6.95
CA ASP A 329 31.73 -29.09 6.35
C ASP A 329 32.53 -29.14 5.05
#